data_935d90458782b63da8ac7f15d85b7ee6
#
_entry.id   935d90458782b63da8ac7f15d85b7ee6
#
_cell.length_a   1.000
_cell.length_b   1.000
_cell.length_c   1.000
_cell.angle_alpha   90.00
_cell.angle_beta   90.00
_cell.angle_gamma   90.00
#
_symmetry.space_group_name_H-M   'P 1'
#
loop_
_entity.id
_entity.type
_entity.pdbx_description
1 polymer ?
#
loop_
_entity_poly.entity_id
_entity_poly.type
_entity_poly.pdbx_seq_one_letter_code
_entity_poly.pdbx_strand_id
1 'polypeptide(L)'
;MKKTLTYCFGSLLCLMTLASCQNGGSCCGQAATDVDLTGRLYPKVKTPTKSLVIVDLQNDDIEGQVAAIGLQGIVNRDSEQKIYVMNSRCKDNHGGWKTGPHDMAQMGQFWLDRVLKDIPQETLTLDATKSNPGFSALVEQYKKHIKGVVIYDPELVEATIEAATTIAAQTDALIVSPRLYEEVKGYDFPVIRDLRGMFKTNIECVDWLVENYFETANRDVAFTWSHMTTDFQESWGAANKDYVVANRLFTYFLDIQDHDQCAYYENIVKKYPAGTQIMGWTDELKADKLFAEYGYFMVPFISVENMTVMSSFPSVQGTPIEPKALKAEPNTVYIAMLVSDGDNLLHTMIYMPYTIEESAAYGDVPVTWIINPAIVDLAPRVFTWYEQVMNEGGQEMGAMMGDGSPTTDRYSGFSFYCSLTRHYLRQAGMH
;
A
#
# COMPACT_ATOMS: atom_id res chain seq x y z
N MET A 1 -25.28 34.12 -21.19
CA MET A 1 -24.93 32.93 -21.94
C MET A 1 -24.22 31.98 -20.98
N LYS A 2 -24.95 31.01 -20.42
CA LYS A 2 -24.40 29.99 -19.53
C LYS A 2 -23.88 28.85 -20.44
N LYS A 3 -22.56 28.55 -20.33
CA LYS A 3 -21.98 27.35 -20.94
C LYS A 3 -22.04 26.23 -19.91
N THR A 4 -22.92 25.28 -20.16
CA THR A 4 -23.01 24.02 -19.40
C THR A 4 -21.91 23.10 -19.95
N LEU A 5 -20.94 22.74 -19.12
CA LEU A 5 -19.94 21.73 -19.43
C LEU A 5 -20.53 20.38 -19.01
N THR A 6 -20.86 19.57 -20.00
CA THR A 6 -21.31 18.19 -19.81
C THR A 6 -20.06 17.31 -19.77
N TYR A 7 -19.74 16.74 -18.63
CA TYR A 7 -18.75 15.69 -18.53
C TYR A 7 -19.39 14.37 -18.95
N CYS A 8 -18.96 13.85 -20.10
CA CYS A 8 -19.26 12.49 -20.52
C CYS A 8 -18.33 11.54 -19.76
N PHE A 9 -18.87 10.82 -18.79
CA PHE A 9 -18.26 9.59 -18.29
C PHE A 9 -18.36 8.55 -19.40
N GLY A 10 -17.23 8.25 -20.05
CA GLY A 10 -17.12 7.16 -20.99
C GLY A 10 -17.08 5.83 -20.23
N SER A 11 -18.24 5.24 -20.02
CA SER A 11 -18.34 3.85 -19.61
C SER A 11 -17.81 2.98 -20.73
N LEU A 12 -16.58 2.45 -20.57
CA LEU A 12 -16.04 1.44 -21.47
C LEU A 12 -16.76 0.13 -21.18
N LEU A 13 -17.84 -0.12 -21.91
CA LEU A 13 -18.56 -1.39 -21.90
C LEU A 13 -17.68 -2.41 -22.62
N CYS A 14 -16.90 -3.18 -21.87
CA CYS A 14 -16.14 -4.29 -22.41
C CYS A 14 -17.11 -5.43 -22.71
N LEU A 15 -17.60 -5.49 -23.94
CA LEU A 15 -18.33 -6.66 -24.48
C LEU A 15 -17.32 -7.79 -24.65
N MET A 16 -17.18 -8.64 -23.63
CA MET A 16 -16.56 -9.94 -23.81
C MET A 16 -17.50 -10.83 -24.62
N THR A 17 -17.24 -10.95 -25.90
CA THR A 17 -17.83 -12.02 -26.72
C THR A 17 -17.26 -13.35 -26.24
N LEU A 18 -18.05 -14.09 -25.49
CA LEU A 18 -17.81 -15.50 -25.23
C LEU A 18 -17.89 -16.25 -26.59
N ALA A 19 -16.74 -16.42 -27.22
CA ALA A 19 -16.62 -17.39 -28.29
C ALA A 19 -16.75 -18.79 -27.65
N SER A 20 -17.88 -19.44 -27.86
CA SER A 20 -18.07 -20.83 -27.45
C SER A 20 -17.06 -21.68 -28.21
N CYS A 21 -16.07 -22.22 -27.54
CA CYS A 21 -15.25 -23.30 -28.03
C CYS A 21 -16.11 -24.59 -28.13
N GLN A 22 -16.82 -24.76 -29.22
CA GLN A 22 -17.36 -26.05 -29.62
C GLN A 22 -16.25 -26.85 -30.32
N ASN A 23 -15.28 -27.31 -29.58
CA ASN A 23 -14.48 -28.49 -29.95
C ASN A 23 -13.76 -28.93 -28.66
N GLY A 24 -14.07 -30.14 -28.24
CA GLY A 24 -13.58 -30.76 -27.02
C GLY A 24 -12.06 -31.04 -27.04
N GLY A 25 -11.27 -29.97 -27.00
CA GLY A 25 -9.86 -30.00 -26.73
C GLY A 25 -9.64 -29.34 -25.37
N SER A 26 -9.28 -30.14 -24.39
CA SER A 26 -8.92 -29.70 -23.05
C SER A 26 -7.78 -28.67 -23.11
N CYS A 27 -8.10 -27.38 -23.10
CA CYS A 27 -7.12 -26.30 -22.90
C CYS A 27 -6.66 -26.17 -21.44
N CYS A 28 -7.10 -27.06 -20.55
CA CYS A 28 -6.67 -27.18 -19.16
C CYS A 28 -5.73 -28.37 -18.93
N GLY A 29 -4.83 -28.63 -19.87
CA GLY A 29 -3.98 -29.80 -19.85
C GLY A 29 -2.51 -29.49 -19.56
N GLN A 30 -2.21 -28.84 -18.46
CA GLN A 30 -1.05 -29.07 -17.59
C GLN A 30 -1.37 -28.29 -16.32
N ALA A 31 -1.54 -29.03 -15.21
CA ALA A 31 -1.52 -28.40 -13.90
C ALA A 31 -0.22 -27.60 -13.83
N ALA A 32 -0.33 -26.27 -13.78
CA ALA A 32 0.83 -25.44 -13.56
C ALA A 32 1.51 -26.00 -12.33
N THR A 33 2.74 -26.46 -12.47
CA THR A 33 3.55 -26.90 -11.35
C THR A 33 3.55 -25.73 -10.36
N ASP A 34 3.16 -26.00 -9.10
CA ASP A 34 3.16 -24.96 -8.08
C ASP A 34 4.56 -24.36 -8.03
N VAL A 35 4.66 -23.06 -8.29
CA VAL A 35 5.93 -22.34 -8.21
C VAL A 35 6.27 -22.18 -6.74
N ASP A 36 7.56 -22.31 -6.40
CA ASP A 36 8.03 -22.05 -5.05
C ASP A 36 7.85 -20.55 -4.72
N LEU A 37 7.02 -20.26 -3.74
CA LEU A 37 6.72 -18.91 -3.26
C LEU A 37 7.55 -18.51 -2.03
N THR A 38 8.50 -19.34 -1.59
CA THR A 38 9.36 -19.05 -0.43
C THR A 38 10.16 -17.77 -0.68
N GLY A 39 10.06 -16.80 0.24
CA GLY A 39 10.69 -15.48 0.10
C GLY A 39 10.10 -14.61 -1.03
N ARG A 40 8.89 -14.94 -1.48
CA ARG A 40 8.19 -14.23 -2.56
C ARG A 40 6.81 -13.70 -2.12
N LEU A 41 6.46 -13.89 -0.84
CA LEU A 41 5.25 -13.34 -0.23
C LEU A 41 5.56 -11.98 0.39
N TYR A 42 4.50 -11.24 0.71
CA TYR A 42 4.64 -9.93 1.37
C TYR A 42 5.34 -10.07 2.72
N PRO A 43 6.42 -9.30 2.96
CA PRO A 43 7.09 -9.32 4.24
C PRO A 43 6.19 -8.75 5.34
N LYS A 44 6.32 -9.29 6.54
CA LYS A 44 5.48 -8.96 7.69
C LYS A 44 6.33 -8.66 8.91
N VAL A 45 5.81 -7.82 9.78
CA VAL A 45 6.32 -7.69 11.13
C VAL A 45 5.97 -8.96 11.91
N LYS A 46 6.96 -9.62 12.48
CA LYS A 46 6.78 -10.96 13.07
C LYS A 46 6.04 -10.96 14.41
N THR A 47 6.18 -9.88 15.17
CA THR A 47 5.65 -9.83 16.54
C THR A 47 4.19 -9.40 16.54
N PRO A 48 3.26 -10.21 17.03
CA PRO A 48 1.87 -9.81 17.19
C PRO A 48 1.72 -8.58 18.07
N THR A 49 0.74 -7.73 17.74
CA THR A 49 0.43 -6.53 18.51
C THR A 49 -0.18 -6.89 19.85
N LYS A 50 0.45 -6.45 20.98
CA LYS A 50 -0.07 -6.61 22.35
C LYS A 50 -0.73 -5.35 22.89
N SER A 51 -0.24 -4.18 22.50
CA SER A 51 -0.80 -2.88 22.87
C SER A 51 -0.48 -1.85 21.80
N LEU A 52 -1.25 -0.77 21.76
CA LEU A 52 -1.08 0.35 20.84
C LEU A 52 -0.74 1.62 21.62
N VAL A 53 0.24 2.37 21.12
CA VAL A 53 0.49 3.75 21.50
C VAL A 53 -0.03 4.64 20.38
N ILE A 54 -1.12 5.33 20.65
CA ILE A 54 -1.81 6.17 19.69
C ILE A 54 -1.21 7.58 19.72
N VAL A 55 -0.83 8.07 18.55
CA VAL A 55 -0.33 9.44 18.37
C VAL A 55 -1.12 10.16 17.30
N ASP A 56 -1.60 11.35 17.61
CA ASP A 56 -2.30 12.22 16.64
C ASP A 56 -1.28 13.12 15.93
N LEU A 57 -1.23 13.02 14.60
CA LEU A 57 -0.35 13.80 13.74
C LEU A 57 -1.09 14.98 13.04
N GLN A 58 -2.33 15.27 13.41
CA GLN A 58 -3.13 16.32 12.77
C GLN A 58 -2.45 17.68 12.74
N ASN A 59 -1.67 18.00 13.78
CA ASN A 59 -0.97 19.27 13.91
C ASN A 59 0.49 19.22 13.48
N ASP A 60 0.95 18.08 12.98
CA ASP A 60 2.28 17.94 12.40
C ASP A 60 2.23 18.35 10.92
N ASP A 61 3.25 19.04 10.44
CA ASP A 61 3.43 19.27 9.02
C ASP A 61 3.94 17.99 8.32
N ILE A 62 4.02 18.01 6.99
CA ILE A 62 4.40 16.82 6.20
C ILE A 62 5.79 16.29 6.57
N GLU A 63 6.75 17.17 6.91
CA GLU A 63 8.10 16.75 7.32
C GLU A 63 8.06 15.99 8.65
N GLY A 64 7.27 16.51 9.63
CA GLY A 64 7.02 15.85 10.90
C GLY A 64 6.31 14.52 10.74
N GLN A 65 5.30 14.44 9.86
CA GLN A 65 4.57 13.20 9.57
C GLN A 65 5.48 12.13 8.94
N VAL A 66 6.31 12.50 7.95
CA VAL A 66 7.29 11.58 7.33
C VAL A 66 8.23 11.01 8.38
N ALA A 67 8.78 11.86 9.24
CA ALA A 67 9.71 11.44 10.29
C ALA A 67 9.01 10.57 11.36
N ALA A 68 7.79 10.91 11.75
CA ALA A 68 6.98 10.15 12.70
C ALA A 68 6.64 8.75 12.18
N ILE A 69 6.20 8.64 10.92
CA ILE A 69 5.85 7.36 10.30
C ILE A 69 7.10 6.52 10.02
N GLY A 70 8.22 7.13 9.66
CA GLY A 70 9.51 6.45 9.59
C GLY A 70 9.92 5.87 10.96
N LEU A 71 9.78 6.64 12.04
CA LEU A 71 10.05 6.18 13.40
C LEU A 71 9.08 5.07 13.85
N GLN A 72 7.80 5.17 13.46
CA GLN A 72 6.83 4.09 13.65
C GLN A 72 7.36 2.77 13.07
N GLY A 73 7.88 2.79 11.85
CA GLY A 73 8.47 1.61 11.20
C GLY A 73 9.65 1.03 11.99
N ILE A 74 10.55 1.87 12.48
CA ILE A 74 11.71 1.45 13.29
C ILE A 74 11.24 0.74 14.56
N VAL A 75 10.33 1.37 15.31
CA VAL A 75 9.85 0.85 16.59
C VAL A 75 9.00 -0.40 16.40
N ASN A 76 8.07 -0.36 15.44
CA ASN A 76 7.10 -1.43 15.22
C ASN A 76 7.73 -2.70 14.65
N ARG A 77 8.94 -2.65 14.11
CA ARG A 77 9.66 -3.83 13.59
C ARG A 77 9.74 -4.95 14.62
N ASP A 78 10.18 -4.63 15.83
CA ASP A 78 10.48 -5.62 16.87
C ASP A 78 9.66 -5.45 18.17
N SER A 79 8.99 -4.31 18.36
CA SER A 79 8.22 -4.01 19.55
C SER A 79 6.87 -4.74 19.57
N GLU A 80 6.50 -5.29 20.72
CA GLU A 80 5.14 -5.81 20.95
C GLU A 80 4.13 -4.70 21.27
N GLN A 81 4.60 -3.56 21.79
CA GLN A 81 3.84 -2.33 21.87
C GLN A 81 4.05 -1.54 20.58
N LYS A 82 3.01 -1.42 19.76
CA LYS A 82 3.10 -0.78 18.47
C LYS A 82 2.64 0.67 18.52
N ILE A 83 3.34 1.53 17.79
CA ILE A 83 2.88 2.89 17.51
C ILE A 83 1.74 2.78 16.47
N TYR A 84 0.66 3.52 16.71
CA TYR A 84 -0.46 3.69 15.80
C TYR A 84 -0.66 5.18 15.55
N VAL A 85 -0.48 5.61 14.31
CA VAL A 85 -0.64 7.03 13.95
C VAL A 85 -2.08 7.32 13.57
N MET A 86 -2.52 8.54 13.91
CA MET A 86 -3.84 9.06 13.62
C MET A 86 -3.70 10.37 12.84
N ASN A 87 -4.62 10.58 11.91
CA ASN A 87 -4.83 11.89 11.29
C ASN A 87 -3.60 12.44 10.54
N SER A 88 -2.79 11.59 9.93
CA SER A 88 -1.57 12.01 9.22
C SER A 88 -1.84 12.80 7.93
N ARG A 89 -3.11 13.05 7.58
CA ARG A 89 -3.48 13.68 6.30
C ARG A 89 -4.52 14.77 6.43
N CYS A 90 -4.74 15.27 7.65
CA CYS A 90 -5.92 16.07 7.93
C CYS A 90 -5.90 17.49 7.39
N LYS A 91 -4.74 18.04 7.03
CA LYS A 91 -4.66 19.47 6.77
C LYS A 91 -5.05 19.89 5.37
N ASP A 92 -4.97 19.02 4.41
CA ASP A 92 -5.09 19.45 3.03
C ASP A 92 -6.39 19.00 2.38
N ASN A 93 -7.09 20.00 1.89
CA ASN A 93 -8.21 19.87 0.98
C ASN A 93 -7.70 19.29 -0.36
N HIS A 94 -7.26 18.04 -0.37
CA HIS A 94 -6.88 17.37 -1.60
C HIS A 94 -8.07 17.36 -2.54
N GLY A 95 -8.00 18.29 -3.48
CA GLY A 95 -8.98 18.66 -4.44
C GLY A 95 -9.98 17.59 -4.86
N GLY A 96 -11.12 17.52 -4.18
CA GLY A 96 -12.21 16.65 -4.59
C GLY A 96 -12.32 15.28 -3.93
N TRP A 97 -11.35 14.83 -3.16
CA TRP A 97 -11.43 13.56 -2.43
C TRP A 97 -12.18 13.65 -1.09
N LYS A 98 -12.69 14.83 -0.74
CA LYS A 98 -13.77 14.98 0.24
C LYS A 98 -15.10 14.56 -0.38
N THR A 99 -15.19 13.32 -0.81
CA THR A 99 -16.43 12.82 -1.37
C THR A 99 -17.27 12.16 -0.28
N GLY A 100 -18.20 12.92 0.26
CA GLY A 100 -19.21 12.39 1.15
C GLY A 100 -18.86 12.49 2.64
N PRO A 101 -19.62 11.79 3.50
CA PRO A 101 -19.46 11.81 4.95
C PRO A 101 -18.19 11.11 5.45
N HIS A 102 -17.42 10.50 4.57
CA HIS A 102 -16.29 9.65 4.90
C HIS A 102 -14.98 10.39 4.69
N ASP A 103 -14.52 11.02 5.75
CA ASP A 103 -13.22 11.65 5.81
C ASP A 103 -12.14 10.56 5.96
N MET A 104 -11.16 10.53 5.06
CA MET A 104 -10.02 9.61 5.14
C MET A 104 -9.29 9.72 6.49
N ALA A 105 -9.29 10.91 7.09
CA ALA A 105 -8.76 11.16 8.41
C ALA A 105 -9.43 10.33 9.52
N GLN A 106 -10.67 9.90 9.31
CA GLN A 106 -11.41 9.10 10.28
C GLN A 106 -11.12 7.59 10.18
N MET A 107 -10.42 7.14 9.13
CA MET A 107 -10.14 5.71 8.96
C MET A 107 -9.26 5.12 10.05
N GLY A 108 -8.36 5.92 10.62
CA GLY A 108 -7.60 5.49 11.78
C GLY A 108 -8.52 5.09 12.94
N GLN A 109 -9.49 5.93 13.29
CA GLN A 109 -10.47 5.65 14.35
C GLN A 109 -11.41 4.51 13.96
N PHE A 110 -11.84 4.46 12.68
CA PHE A 110 -12.68 3.38 12.17
C PHE A 110 -12.07 1.99 12.47
N TRP A 111 -10.80 1.79 12.14
CA TRP A 111 -10.14 0.52 12.38
C TRP A 111 -9.86 0.25 13.87
N LEU A 112 -9.59 1.28 14.67
CA LEU A 112 -9.47 1.13 16.13
C LEU A 112 -10.76 0.58 16.72
N ASP A 113 -11.90 1.09 16.29
CA ASP A 113 -13.22 0.72 16.84
C ASP A 113 -13.71 -0.66 16.38
N ARG A 114 -13.26 -1.11 15.20
CA ARG A 114 -13.78 -2.35 14.59
C ARG A 114 -12.85 -3.54 14.73
N VAL A 115 -11.61 -3.40 14.35
CA VAL A 115 -10.67 -4.53 14.26
C VAL A 115 -9.57 -4.52 15.32
N LEU A 116 -9.37 -3.40 16.02
CA LEU A 116 -8.31 -3.24 17.02
C LEU A 116 -8.85 -2.93 18.43
N LYS A 117 -10.17 -2.94 18.64
CA LYS A 117 -10.83 -2.56 19.90
C LYS A 117 -10.48 -3.46 21.10
N ASP A 118 -10.06 -4.68 20.85
CA ASP A 118 -9.65 -5.66 21.85
C ASP A 118 -8.19 -5.49 22.32
N ILE A 119 -7.44 -4.60 21.67
CA ILE A 119 -6.04 -4.34 22.01
C ILE A 119 -5.98 -3.16 22.96
N PRO A 120 -5.24 -3.27 24.09
CA PRO A 120 -5.05 -2.14 25.00
C PRO A 120 -4.44 -0.93 24.29
N GLN A 121 -5.01 0.25 24.51
CA GLN A 121 -4.65 1.50 23.85
C GLN A 121 -4.19 2.54 24.86
N GLU A 122 -3.12 3.25 24.54
CA GLU A 122 -2.61 4.38 25.31
C GLU A 122 -2.39 5.54 24.33
N THR A 123 -2.95 6.71 24.62
CA THR A 123 -2.77 7.91 23.80
C THR A 123 -1.62 8.75 24.32
N LEU A 124 -0.69 9.10 23.45
CA LEU A 124 0.41 10.00 23.79
C LEU A 124 -0.09 11.41 24.09
N THR A 125 0.43 11.96 25.18
CA THR A 125 0.21 13.37 25.51
C THR A 125 1.11 14.23 24.61
N LEU A 126 0.51 15.18 23.92
CA LEU A 126 1.20 16.07 22.99
C LEU A 126 1.43 17.45 23.61
N ASP A 127 2.61 18.02 23.34
CA ASP A 127 2.94 19.40 23.68
C ASP A 127 2.57 20.31 22.50
N ALA A 128 1.42 20.97 22.59
CA ALA A 128 0.90 21.85 21.55
C ALA A 128 1.79 23.09 21.28
N THR A 129 2.84 23.34 22.06
CA THR A 129 3.79 24.43 21.79
C THR A 129 4.87 24.05 20.79
N LYS A 130 4.98 22.78 20.43
CA LYS A 130 5.92 22.27 19.43
C LYS A 130 5.38 22.49 18.02
N SER A 131 6.29 22.68 17.06
CA SER A 131 5.94 22.79 15.64
C SER A 131 5.33 21.47 15.10
N ASN A 132 5.89 20.34 15.55
CA ASN A 132 5.45 18.99 15.24
C ASN A 132 5.21 18.23 16.54
N PRO A 133 4.03 18.42 17.19
CA PRO A 133 3.78 17.88 18.52
C PRO A 133 3.77 16.35 18.57
N GLY A 134 3.21 15.69 17.56
CA GLY A 134 3.17 14.23 17.47
C GLY A 134 4.56 13.63 17.27
N PHE A 135 5.31 14.12 16.30
CA PHE A 135 6.68 13.71 16.08
C PHE A 135 7.56 13.95 17.31
N SER A 136 7.47 15.12 17.92
CA SER A 136 8.25 15.46 19.11
C SER A 136 7.99 14.50 20.26
N ALA A 137 6.72 14.14 20.51
CA ALA A 137 6.33 13.19 21.53
C ALA A 137 6.89 11.78 21.24
N LEU A 138 6.83 11.35 19.97
CA LEU A 138 7.40 10.07 19.56
C LEU A 138 8.92 10.02 19.73
N VAL A 139 9.63 11.06 19.34
CA VAL A 139 11.10 11.13 19.53
C VAL A 139 11.45 11.03 21.00
N GLU A 140 10.78 11.79 21.88
CA GLU A 140 11.05 11.73 23.32
C GLU A 140 10.79 10.35 23.89
N GLN A 141 9.68 9.72 23.52
CA GLN A 141 9.30 8.39 23.99
C GLN A 141 10.26 7.30 23.50
N TYR A 142 10.68 7.36 22.23
CA TYR A 142 11.37 6.28 21.53
C TYR A 142 12.82 6.59 21.14
N LYS A 143 13.43 7.65 21.69
CA LYS A 143 14.81 8.07 21.37
C LYS A 143 15.85 6.96 21.46
N LYS A 144 15.65 5.94 22.28
CA LYS A 144 16.55 4.79 22.40
C LYS A 144 16.56 3.88 21.16
N HIS A 145 15.51 3.92 20.34
CA HIS A 145 15.41 3.16 19.11
C HIS A 145 16.10 3.88 17.94
N ILE A 146 16.34 5.19 18.06
CA ILE A 146 16.91 6.04 17.01
C ILE A 146 18.44 5.92 17.07
N LYS A 147 19.04 5.47 15.97
CA LYS A 147 20.51 5.29 15.85
C LYS A 147 21.19 6.45 15.14
N GLY A 148 20.42 7.38 14.58
CA GLY A 148 20.93 8.55 13.89
C GLY A 148 19.88 9.26 13.09
N VAL A 149 20.32 10.14 12.21
CA VAL A 149 19.45 10.87 11.28
C VAL A 149 19.97 10.77 9.86
N VAL A 150 19.06 10.77 8.88
CA VAL A 150 19.35 10.96 7.47
C VAL A 150 18.65 12.22 7.02
N ILE A 151 19.44 13.18 6.51
CA ILE A 151 18.94 14.48 6.08
C ILE A 151 18.72 14.42 4.57
N TYR A 152 17.47 14.56 4.12
CA TYR A 152 17.16 14.59 2.69
C TYR A 152 17.36 16.00 2.09
N ASP A 153 17.44 16.09 0.76
CA ASP A 153 17.63 17.35 0.04
C ASP A 153 16.27 17.91 -0.41
N PRO A 154 15.82 19.06 0.09
CA PRO A 154 14.56 19.66 -0.35
C PRO A 154 14.60 20.16 -1.81
N GLU A 155 15.78 20.36 -2.42
CA GLU A 155 15.91 20.74 -3.83
C GLU A 155 15.72 19.53 -4.79
N LEU A 156 15.85 18.31 -4.26
CA LEU A 156 15.61 17.05 -4.97
C LEU A 156 14.79 16.10 -4.08
N VAL A 157 13.65 16.61 -3.59
CA VAL A 157 12.91 16.00 -2.49
C VAL A 157 12.45 14.58 -2.80
N GLU A 158 11.87 14.30 -3.96
CA GLU A 158 11.27 13.02 -4.28
C GLU A 158 12.30 11.87 -4.23
N ALA A 159 13.43 12.03 -4.92
CA ALA A 159 14.46 11.01 -4.93
C ALA A 159 15.16 10.89 -3.59
N THR A 160 15.46 12.01 -2.93
CA THR A 160 16.24 11.98 -1.69
C THR A 160 15.44 11.58 -0.47
N ILE A 161 14.10 11.79 -0.44
CA ILE A 161 13.25 11.29 0.64
C ILE A 161 13.10 9.76 0.56
N GLU A 162 13.02 9.19 -0.65
CA GLU A 162 13.00 7.74 -0.82
C GLU A 162 14.38 7.12 -0.54
N ALA A 163 15.45 7.79 -0.94
CA ALA A 163 16.81 7.39 -0.55
C ALA A 163 17.00 7.42 0.97
N ALA A 164 16.54 8.49 1.64
CA ALA A 164 16.59 8.59 3.09
C ALA A 164 15.73 7.49 3.76
N THR A 165 14.59 7.12 3.16
CA THR A 165 13.74 6.02 3.66
C THR A 165 14.47 4.68 3.58
N THR A 166 15.12 4.36 2.46
CA THR A 166 15.94 3.14 2.31
C THR A 166 17.09 3.10 3.31
N ILE A 167 17.79 4.21 3.50
CA ILE A 167 18.90 4.30 4.47
C ILE A 167 18.37 4.14 5.90
N ALA A 168 17.30 4.86 6.24
CA ALA A 168 16.65 4.79 7.56
C ALA A 168 16.20 3.36 7.90
N ALA A 169 15.63 2.65 6.92
CA ALA A 169 15.21 1.27 7.07
C ALA A 169 16.35 0.33 7.48
N GLN A 170 17.56 0.57 6.98
CA GLN A 170 18.74 -0.27 7.23
C GLN A 170 19.57 0.18 8.45
N THR A 171 19.42 1.43 8.87
CA THR A 171 20.28 2.04 9.91
C THR A 171 19.53 2.44 11.18
N ASP A 172 18.21 2.28 11.22
CA ASP A 172 17.35 2.75 12.31
C ASP A 172 17.46 4.27 12.56
N ALA A 173 17.60 5.05 11.48
CA ALA A 173 17.75 6.49 11.52
C ALA A 173 16.40 7.21 11.27
N LEU A 174 16.27 8.44 11.80
CA LEU A 174 15.16 9.32 11.45
C LEU A 174 15.35 9.87 10.03
N ILE A 175 14.25 10.00 9.30
CA ILE A 175 14.18 10.71 8.03
C ILE A 175 13.83 12.17 8.35
N VAL A 176 14.74 13.10 8.10
CA VAL A 176 14.53 14.50 8.47
C VAL A 176 14.85 15.46 7.33
N SER A 177 14.06 16.55 7.23
CA SER A 177 14.44 17.72 6.45
C SER A 177 15.56 18.49 7.15
N PRO A 178 16.21 19.44 6.47
CA PRO A 178 17.17 20.35 7.11
C PRO A 178 16.54 21.13 8.28
N ARG A 179 15.27 21.55 8.15
CA ARG A 179 14.53 22.26 9.19
C ARG A 179 14.25 21.34 10.39
N LEU A 180 13.73 20.15 10.12
CA LEU A 180 13.39 19.19 11.18
C LEU A 180 14.66 18.67 11.90
N TYR A 181 15.80 18.61 11.20
CA TYR A 181 17.08 18.29 11.83
C TYR A 181 17.44 19.29 12.94
N GLU A 182 17.19 20.60 12.74
CA GLU A 182 17.44 21.59 13.80
C GLU A 182 16.54 21.36 15.04
N GLU A 183 15.35 20.81 14.89
CA GLU A 183 14.47 20.46 16.01
C GLU A 183 14.98 19.27 16.82
N VAL A 184 15.63 18.30 16.17
CA VAL A 184 16.13 17.07 16.86
C VAL A 184 17.60 17.11 17.20
N LYS A 185 18.33 18.11 16.78
CA LYS A 185 19.77 18.26 17.00
C LYS A 185 20.20 18.22 18.48
N GLY A 186 19.33 18.68 19.38
CA GLY A 186 19.57 18.63 20.83
C GLY A 186 19.60 17.22 21.44
N TYR A 187 19.22 16.20 20.69
CA TYR A 187 19.34 14.80 21.14
C TYR A 187 20.68 14.16 20.82
N ASP A 188 21.58 14.87 20.16
CA ASP A 188 22.93 14.42 19.76
C ASP A 188 22.92 13.12 18.92
N PHE A 189 21.88 12.90 18.12
CA PHE A 189 21.84 11.78 17.19
C PHE A 189 22.92 11.96 16.11
N PRO A 190 23.74 10.94 15.82
CA PRO A 190 24.74 11.05 14.75
C PRO A 190 24.07 11.21 13.39
N VAL A 191 24.65 12.05 12.53
CA VAL A 191 24.25 12.16 11.13
C VAL A 191 24.80 10.95 10.38
N ILE A 192 23.93 10.00 10.05
CA ILE A 192 24.30 8.80 9.29
C ILE A 192 24.59 9.19 7.84
N ARG A 193 23.75 10.05 7.26
CA ARG A 193 23.96 10.58 5.92
C ARG A 193 23.31 11.97 5.79
N ASP A 194 24.01 12.86 5.14
CA ASP A 194 23.50 14.13 4.67
C ASP A 194 23.46 14.09 3.14
N LEU A 195 22.26 14.10 2.57
CA LEU A 195 22.04 13.98 1.13
C LEU A 195 21.99 15.33 0.41
N ARG A 196 22.04 16.43 1.14
CA ARG A 196 21.95 17.79 0.57
C ARG A 196 23.06 18.06 -0.42
N GLY A 197 22.70 18.45 -1.64
CA GLY A 197 23.61 18.79 -2.71
C GLY A 197 24.48 17.63 -3.21
N MET A 198 24.18 16.39 -2.82
CA MET A 198 24.93 15.21 -3.29
C MET A 198 24.63 14.87 -4.75
N PHE A 199 23.40 15.14 -5.20
CA PHE A 199 22.91 14.73 -6.51
C PHE A 199 22.32 15.91 -7.26
N LYS A 200 22.37 15.86 -8.59
CA LYS A 200 21.76 16.85 -9.48
C LYS A 200 20.47 16.33 -10.12
N THR A 201 20.32 15.02 -10.19
CA THR A 201 19.18 14.36 -10.84
C THR A 201 18.70 13.17 -10.01
N ASN A 202 17.44 12.77 -10.24
CA ASN A 202 16.87 11.56 -9.63
C ASN A 202 17.67 10.31 -10.02
N ILE A 203 18.13 10.22 -11.27
CA ILE A 203 18.95 9.09 -11.75
C ILE A 203 20.26 8.98 -10.97
N GLU A 204 20.98 10.09 -10.77
CA GLU A 204 22.22 10.08 -9.96
C GLU A 204 21.97 9.61 -8.53
N CYS A 205 20.85 10.05 -7.92
CA CYS A 205 20.47 9.63 -6.58
C CYS A 205 20.18 8.14 -6.52
N VAL A 206 19.35 7.63 -7.45
CA VAL A 206 18.97 6.22 -7.48
C VAL A 206 20.14 5.31 -7.81
N ASP A 207 21.02 5.71 -8.72
CA ASP A 207 22.23 4.97 -9.09
C ASP A 207 23.15 4.79 -7.87
N TRP A 208 23.44 5.89 -7.19
CA TRP A 208 24.20 5.86 -5.95
C TRP A 208 23.53 5.00 -4.86
N LEU A 209 22.20 5.10 -4.72
CA LEU A 209 21.45 4.35 -3.74
C LEU A 209 21.53 2.84 -4.02
N VAL A 210 21.41 2.45 -5.28
CA VAL A 210 21.56 1.05 -5.72
C VAL A 210 22.96 0.52 -5.39
N GLU A 211 24.01 1.26 -5.73
CA GLU A 211 25.38 0.85 -5.46
C GLU A 211 25.67 0.61 -3.98
N ASN A 212 25.04 1.40 -3.10
CA ASN A 212 25.40 1.40 -1.68
C ASN A 212 24.44 0.60 -0.80
N TYR A 213 23.17 0.42 -1.19
CA TYR A 213 22.11 -0.10 -0.29
C TYR A 213 21.25 -1.22 -0.87
N PHE A 214 21.29 -1.46 -2.19
CA PHE A 214 20.40 -2.45 -2.81
C PHE A 214 20.67 -3.88 -2.30
N GLU A 215 21.93 -4.29 -2.21
CA GLU A 215 22.31 -5.65 -1.83
C GLU A 215 22.05 -5.97 -0.35
N THR A 216 21.94 -4.96 0.49
CA THR A 216 21.67 -5.11 1.93
C THR A 216 20.19 -4.92 2.29
N ALA A 217 19.38 -4.45 1.35
CA ALA A 217 17.95 -4.30 1.54
C ALA A 217 17.20 -5.63 1.40
N ASN A 218 16.00 -5.70 2.01
CA ASN A 218 15.07 -6.78 1.72
C ASN A 218 14.49 -6.56 0.31
N ARG A 219 14.51 -7.60 -0.50
CA ARG A 219 14.10 -7.61 -1.91
C ARG A 219 12.95 -8.58 -2.18
N ASP A 220 12.23 -9.01 -1.16
CA ASP A 220 11.06 -9.90 -1.30
C ASP A 220 9.98 -9.25 -2.15
N VAL A 221 9.82 -7.93 -2.00
CA VAL A 221 9.00 -7.06 -2.86
C VAL A 221 9.81 -5.83 -3.26
N ALA A 222 9.49 -5.26 -4.41
CA ALA A 222 9.99 -3.94 -4.78
C ALA A 222 9.03 -2.87 -4.24
N PHE A 223 9.54 -1.70 -3.93
CA PHE A 223 8.72 -0.56 -3.53
C PHE A 223 9.15 0.68 -4.30
N THR A 224 8.22 1.37 -4.95
CA THR A 224 8.58 2.53 -5.77
C THR A 224 7.45 3.53 -5.94
N TRP A 225 7.86 4.77 -6.16
CA TRP A 225 7.00 5.86 -6.60
C TRP A 225 7.53 6.40 -7.92
N SER A 226 6.67 6.71 -8.87
CA SER A 226 7.12 7.15 -10.19
C SER A 226 6.38 8.35 -10.76
N HIS A 227 5.32 8.78 -10.15
CA HIS A 227 4.63 9.99 -10.54
C HIS A 227 3.88 10.53 -9.34
N MET A 228 4.23 11.75 -8.95
CA MET A 228 3.50 12.47 -7.92
C MET A 228 3.14 13.84 -8.48
N THR A 229 1.85 14.13 -8.56
CA THR A 229 1.41 15.51 -8.74
C THR A 229 1.70 16.27 -7.45
N THR A 230 1.85 17.58 -7.54
CA THR A 230 2.10 18.44 -6.36
C THR A 230 1.10 18.22 -5.23
N ASP A 231 -0.16 17.92 -5.57
CA ASP A 231 -1.21 17.65 -4.60
C ASP A 231 -1.04 16.30 -3.88
N PHE A 232 -0.32 15.36 -4.49
CA PHE A 232 -0.01 14.04 -3.91
C PHE A 232 1.28 14.03 -3.11
N GLN A 233 2.24 14.89 -3.41
CA GLN A 233 3.53 14.96 -2.70
C GLN A 233 3.32 15.27 -1.21
N GLU A 234 2.38 16.15 -0.90
CA GLU A 234 2.15 16.60 0.46
C GLU A 234 1.52 15.54 1.37
N SER A 235 0.76 14.59 0.83
CA SER A 235 0.09 13.58 1.65
C SER A 235 0.62 12.16 1.48
N TRP A 236 1.09 11.81 0.30
CA TRP A 236 1.47 10.44 0.01
C TRP A 236 2.94 10.13 0.31
N GLY A 237 3.79 11.15 0.38
CA GLY A 237 5.18 10.99 0.77
C GLY A 237 5.37 10.40 2.18
N ALA A 238 4.42 10.59 3.08
CA ALA A 238 4.45 10.02 4.43
C ALA A 238 3.91 8.59 4.50
N ALA A 239 2.84 8.30 3.73
CA ALA A 239 2.17 7.01 3.77
C ALA A 239 3.11 5.85 3.44
N ASN A 240 2.85 4.68 4.01
CA ASN A 240 3.56 3.44 3.79
C ASN A 240 5.02 3.39 4.29
N LYS A 241 5.60 4.51 4.75
CA LYS A 241 7.00 4.50 5.23
C LYS A 241 7.20 3.60 6.45
N ASP A 242 6.17 3.43 7.28
CA ASP A 242 6.21 2.47 8.38
C ASP A 242 6.48 1.04 7.87
N TYR A 243 5.76 0.63 6.83
CA TYR A 243 5.90 -0.70 6.25
C TYR A 243 7.26 -0.89 5.55
N VAL A 244 7.67 0.09 4.75
CA VAL A 244 8.96 0.08 4.05
C VAL A 244 10.13 0.02 5.05
N VAL A 245 10.11 0.88 6.07
CA VAL A 245 11.17 0.96 7.08
C VAL A 245 11.20 -0.30 7.93
N ALA A 246 10.04 -0.78 8.41
CA ALA A 246 9.99 -1.97 9.27
C ALA A 246 10.49 -3.23 8.55
N ASN A 247 10.16 -3.40 7.29
CA ASN A 247 10.56 -4.56 6.49
C ASN A 247 11.90 -4.39 5.78
N ARG A 248 12.60 -3.28 5.99
CA ARG A 248 13.91 -2.96 5.38
C ARG A 248 13.90 -3.04 3.85
N LEU A 249 12.79 -2.60 3.23
CA LEU A 249 12.65 -2.63 1.79
C LEU A 249 13.56 -1.58 1.12
N PHE A 250 13.92 -1.86 -0.13
CA PHE A 250 14.53 -0.87 -0.99
C PHE A 250 13.42 -0.04 -1.65
N THR A 251 13.43 1.26 -1.45
CA THR A 251 12.51 2.21 -2.09
C THR A 251 13.27 3.28 -2.83
N TYR A 252 12.72 3.75 -3.94
CA TYR A 252 13.30 4.77 -4.78
C TYR A 252 12.23 5.53 -5.56
N PHE A 253 12.59 6.68 -6.07
CA PHE A 253 11.75 7.50 -6.94
C PHE A 253 12.42 7.74 -8.28
N LEU A 254 11.70 7.47 -9.35
CA LEU A 254 11.99 7.87 -10.73
C LEU A 254 10.68 8.29 -11.40
N ASP A 255 10.68 9.41 -12.08
CA ASP A 255 9.50 9.87 -12.82
C ASP A 255 9.35 9.09 -14.13
N ILE A 256 8.37 8.19 -14.18
CA ILE A 256 8.09 7.38 -15.37
C ILE A 256 7.53 8.21 -16.54
N GLN A 257 7.10 9.45 -16.30
CA GLN A 257 6.69 10.37 -17.37
C GLN A 257 7.90 11.00 -18.07
N ASP A 258 9.01 11.13 -17.37
CA ASP A 258 10.27 11.55 -17.98
C ASP A 258 10.89 10.42 -18.80
N HIS A 259 11.29 10.72 -20.05
CA HIS A 259 11.78 9.71 -20.98
C HIS A 259 13.04 8.99 -20.50
N ASP A 260 13.98 9.74 -19.95
CA ASP A 260 15.29 9.20 -19.54
C ASP A 260 15.18 8.42 -18.23
N GLN A 261 14.36 8.89 -17.29
CA GLN A 261 14.08 8.19 -16.06
C GLN A 261 13.24 6.93 -16.29
N CYS A 262 12.27 6.97 -17.21
CA CYS A 262 11.52 5.78 -17.62
C CYS A 262 12.43 4.70 -18.20
N ALA A 263 13.36 5.08 -19.09
CA ALA A 263 14.35 4.15 -19.63
C ALA A 263 15.29 3.58 -18.53
N TYR A 264 15.65 4.41 -17.56
CA TYR A 264 16.47 3.98 -16.44
C TYR A 264 15.75 3.05 -15.47
N TYR A 265 14.42 3.16 -15.37
CA TYR A 265 13.57 2.33 -14.52
C TYR A 265 13.79 0.84 -14.77
N GLU A 266 13.94 0.44 -16.03
CA GLU A 266 14.21 -0.94 -16.42
C GLU A 266 15.48 -1.51 -15.75
N ASN A 267 16.53 -0.69 -15.59
CA ASN A 267 17.78 -1.13 -14.99
C ASN A 267 17.62 -1.52 -13.52
N ILE A 268 16.67 -0.88 -12.82
CA ILE A 268 16.39 -1.19 -11.43
C ILE A 268 15.49 -2.42 -11.33
N VAL A 269 14.39 -2.45 -12.11
CA VAL A 269 13.43 -3.55 -12.08
C VAL A 269 14.10 -4.88 -12.38
N LYS A 270 14.99 -4.93 -13.37
CA LYS A 270 15.74 -6.15 -13.75
C LYS A 270 16.67 -6.71 -12.65
N LYS A 271 16.95 -5.95 -11.59
CA LYS A 271 17.75 -6.42 -10.46
C LYS A 271 16.96 -7.32 -9.50
N TYR A 272 15.64 -7.25 -9.55
CA TYR A 272 14.78 -8.14 -8.77
C TYR A 272 14.54 -9.47 -9.50
N PRO A 273 14.24 -10.55 -8.78
CA PRO A 273 13.82 -11.80 -9.42
C PRO A 273 12.52 -11.59 -10.22
N ALA A 274 12.42 -12.18 -11.40
CA ALA A 274 11.19 -12.12 -12.20
C ALA A 274 9.97 -12.59 -11.37
N GLY A 275 8.84 -11.89 -11.51
CA GLY A 275 7.63 -12.13 -10.74
C GLY A 275 7.59 -11.45 -9.37
N THR A 276 8.57 -10.62 -9.01
CA THR A 276 8.50 -9.80 -7.79
C THR A 276 7.34 -8.83 -7.89
N GLN A 277 6.54 -8.73 -6.83
CA GLN A 277 5.49 -7.73 -6.71
C GLN A 277 6.13 -6.34 -6.59
N ILE A 278 5.59 -5.36 -7.30
CA ILE A 278 6.01 -3.97 -7.19
C ILE A 278 4.91 -3.22 -6.44
N MET A 279 5.21 -2.82 -5.22
CA MET A 279 4.32 -2.05 -4.37
C MET A 279 4.58 -0.55 -4.53
N GLY A 280 3.62 0.26 -4.13
CA GLY A 280 3.67 1.70 -4.23
C GLY A 280 2.71 2.23 -5.28
N TRP A 281 3.11 3.25 -6.01
CA TRP A 281 2.29 3.82 -7.08
C TRP A 281 3.13 4.33 -8.24
N THR A 282 2.66 4.05 -9.44
CA THR A 282 3.24 4.55 -10.69
C THR A 282 2.12 4.91 -11.67
N ASP A 283 2.46 5.52 -12.81
CA ASP A 283 1.49 5.66 -13.90
C ASP A 283 1.10 4.29 -14.44
N GLU A 284 -0.16 3.90 -14.24
CA GLU A 284 -0.67 2.57 -14.58
C GLU A 284 -0.39 2.18 -16.02
N LEU A 285 -0.65 3.07 -16.99
CA LEU A 285 -0.59 2.72 -18.40
C LEU A 285 0.84 2.49 -18.89
N LYS A 286 1.81 3.25 -18.39
CA LYS A 286 3.22 3.12 -18.77
C LYS A 286 3.92 2.05 -17.94
N ALA A 287 3.69 2.07 -16.64
CA ALA A 287 4.33 1.17 -15.69
C ALA A 287 3.92 -0.28 -15.91
N ASP A 288 2.64 -0.56 -16.07
CA ASP A 288 2.14 -1.91 -16.26
C ASP A 288 2.72 -2.57 -17.50
N LYS A 289 2.87 -1.82 -18.60
CA LYS A 289 3.52 -2.33 -19.81
C LYS A 289 4.98 -2.67 -19.58
N LEU A 290 5.71 -1.74 -18.96
CA LEU A 290 7.12 -1.93 -18.61
C LEU A 290 7.31 -3.14 -17.70
N PHE A 291 6.52 -3.23 -16.64
CA PHE A 291 6.62 -4.33 -15.69
C PHE A 291 6.26 -5.67 -16.32
N ALA A 292 5.19 -5.73 -17.11
CA ALA A 292 4.76 -6.95 -17.77
C ALA A 292 5.81 -7.51 -18.73
N GLU A 293 6.53 -6.66 -19.48
CA GLU A 293 7.61 -7.10 -20.37
C GLU A 293 8.73 -7.86 -19.65
N TYR A 294 8.97 -7.51 -18.38
CA TYR A 294 10.00 -8.12 -17.54
C TYR A 294 9.46 -9.13 -16.53
N GLY A 295 8.15 -9.41 -16.57
CA GLY A 295 7.53 -10.42 -15.70
C GLY A 295 7.19 -9.96 -14.30
N TYR A 296 6.99 -8.65 -14.09
CA TYR A 296 6.56 -8.06 -12.83
C TYR A 296 5.12 -7.56 -12.93
N PHE A 297 4.51 -7.28 -11.79
CA PHE A 297 3.18 -6.69 -11.74
C PHE A 297 3.05 -5.70 -10.58
N MET A 298 2.16 -4.73 -10.75
CA MET A 298 1.90 -3.69 -9.76
C MET A 298 0.89 -4.17 -8.73
N VAL A 299 1.20 -3.92 -7.48
CA VAL A 299 0.25 -3.98 -6.36
C VAL A 299 0.08 -2.56 -5.84
N PRO A 300 -1.01 -1.87 -6.20
CA PRO A 300 -1.22 -0.50 -5.78
C PRO A 300 -1.29 -0.40 -4.24
N PHE A 301 -0.29 0.24 -3.67
CA PHE A 301 -0.11 0.38 -2.22
C PHE A 301 -0.07 1.87 -1.86
N ILE A 302 -1.21 2.53 -2.10
CA ILE A 302 -1.32 3.97 -2.00
C ILE A 302 -1.91 4.33 -0.65
N SER A 303 -1.31 5.31 0.00
CA SER A 303 -1.95 6.02 1.12
C SER A 303 -2.44 5.15 2.27
N VAL A 304 -1.98 3.91 2.41
CA VAL A 304 -2.36 3.02 3.50
C VAL A 304 -1.45 3.25 4.70
N GLU A 305 -2.03 3.50 5.84
CA GLU A 305 -1.33 3.80 7.09
C GLU A 305 -1.34 2.62 8.06
N ASN A 306 -0.40 2.64 9.01
CA ASN A 306 -0.34 1.67 10.10
C ASN A 306 -0.16 0.22 9.63
N MET A 307 0.47 0.01 8.48
CA MET A 307 0.63 -1.34 7.94
C MET A 307 1.49 -2.23 8.82
N THR A 308 2.41 -1.65 9.60
CA THR A 308 3.16 -2.39 10.63
C THR A 308 2.30 -2.88 11.80
N VAL A 309 1.12 -2.29 12.01
CA VAL A 309 0.11 -2.81 12.93
C VAL A 309 -0.78 -3.81 12.21
N MET A 310 -1.33 -3.44 11.06
CA MET A 310 -2.30 -4.26 10.32
C MET A 310 -1.71 -5.62 9.91
N SER A 311 -0.47 -5.65 9.42
CA SER A 311 0.22 -6.88 9.00
C SER A 311 0.87 -7.68 10.15
N SER A 312 0.86 -7.18 11.39
CA SER A 312 1.51 -7.85 12.52
C SER A 312 0.76 -9.08 13.05
N PHE A 313 -0.49 -9.23 12.66
CA PHE A 313 -1.31 -10.37 13.09
C PHE A 313 -1.01 -11.63 12.27
N PRO A 314 -1.22 -12.81 12.85
CA PRO A 314 -1.13 -14.05 12.08
C PRO A 314 -2.06 -14.03 10.88
N SER A 315 -1.58 -14.56 9.76
CA SER A 315 -2.40 -14.75 8.56
C SER A 315 -3.66 -15.55 8.88
N VAL A 316 -4.73 -15.23 8.18
CA VAL A 316 -6.02 -15.90 8.37
C VAL A 316 -6.35 -16.80 7.20
N GLN A 317 -7.20 -17.79 7.47
CA GLN A 317 -7.80 -18.63 6.44
C GLN A 317 -9.26 -18.21 6.31
N GLY A 318 -9.63 -17.75 5.12
CA GLY A 318 -11.02 -17.39 4.80
C GLY A 318 -11.93 -18.60 4.71
N THR A 319 -13.22 -18.34 4.84
CA THR A 319 -14.24 -19.37 4.67
C THR A 319 -14.42 -19.67 3.19
N PRO A 320 -14.27 -20.94 2.76
CA PRO A 320 -14.45 -21.29 1.35
C PRO A 320 -15.84 -20.94 0.84
N ILE A 321 -15.88 -20.23 -0.29
CA ILE A 321 -17.13 -19.94 -0.99
C ILE A 321 -17.44 -21.13 -1.90
N GLU A 322 -18.56 -21.80 -1.65
CA GLU A 322 -19.00 -22.91 -2.49
C GLU A 322 -19.76 -22.36 -3.71
N PRO A 323 -19.26 -22.56 -4.94
CA PRO A 323 -19.93 -22.06 -6.12
C PRO A 323 -21.28 -22.77 -6.30
N LYS A 324 -22.35 -21.98 -6.36
CA LYS A 324 -23.68 -22.49 -6.66
C LYS A 324 -23.84 -22.62 -8.18
N ALA A 325 -24.09 -23.85 -8.64
CA ALA A 325 -24.45 -24.05 -10.05
C ALA A 325 -25.81 -23.40 -10.32
N LEU A 326 -25.82 -22.31 -11.07
CA LEU A 326 -27.03 -21.68 -11.55
C LEU A 326 -27.43 -22.29 -12.90
N LYS A 327 -28.66 -22.79 -12.99
CA LYS A 327 -29.24 -23.20 -14.25
C LYS A 327 -29.90 -21.99 -14.89
N ALA A 328 -29.39 -21.61 -16.07
CA ALA A 328 -29.98 -20.49 -16.80
C ALA A 328 -31.43 -20.83 -17.23
N GLU A 329 -32.34 -19.94 -16.92
CA GLU A 329 -33.75 -20.04 -17.30
C GLU A 329 -33.96 -19.35 -18.65
N PRO A 330 -34.77 -19.92 -19.56
CA PRO A 330 -35.10 -19.28 -20.84
C PRO A 330 -35.79 -17.93 -20.64
N ASN A 331 -35.48 -16.96 -21.47
CA ASN A 331 -36.04 -15.60 -21.49
C ASN A 331 -35.80 -14.81 -20.17
N THR A 332 -34.76 -15.16 -19.41
CA THR A 332 -34.35 -14.47 -18.20
C THR A 332 -33.10 -13.67 -18.42
N VAL A 333 -33.05 -12.44 -17.93
CA VAL A 333 -31.85 -11.60 -17.87
C VAL A 333 -31.23 -11.74 -16.49
N TYR A 334 -29.96 -12.10 -16.44
CA TYR A 334 -29.18 -12.17 -15.22
C TYR A 334 -28.28 -10.94 -15.13
N ILE A 335 -28.31 -10.25 -13.99
CA ILE A 335 -27.51 -9.07 -13.73
C ILE A 335 -26.61 -9.38 -12.55
N ALA A 336 -25.30 -9.24 -12.75
CA ALA A 336 -24.29 -9.28 -11.67
C ALA A 336 -23.87 -7.85 -11.34
N MET A 337 -23.91 -7.51 -10.08
CA MET A 337 -23.44 -6.21 -9.56
C MET A 337 -22.06 -6.41 -8.93
N LEU A 338 -21.07 -5.72 -9.49
CA LEU A 338 -19.69 -5.77 -8.98
C LEU A 338 -19.20 -4.36 -8.65
N VAL A 339 -18.51 -4.23 -7.53
CA VAL A 339 -17.73 -3.03 -7.18
C VAL A 339 -16.25 -3.37 -7.32
N SER A 340 -15.57 -2.72 -8.27
CA SER A 340 -14.16 -2.95 -8.59
C SER A 340 -13.19 -2.08 -7.77
N ASP A 341 -11.93 -2.06 -8.17
CA ASP A 341 -10.80 -1.31 -7.61
C ASP A 341 -10.28 -1.80 -6.25
N GLY A 342 -10.80 -2.88 -5.70
CA GLY A 342 -10.30 -3.43 -4.45
C GLY A 342 -8.94 -4.13 -4.53
N ASP A 343 -8.39 -4.30 -5.72
CA ASP A 343 -6.98 -4.65 -5.94
C ASP A 343 -6.05 -3.56 -5.40
N ASN A 344 -6.49 -2.31 -5.41
CA ASN A 344 -5.82 -1.20 -4.76
C ASN A 344 -6.13 -1.20 -3.25
N LEU A 345 -5.10 -1.34 -2.43
CA LEU A 345 -5.26 -1.36 -0.96
C LEU A 345 -5.86 -0.06 -0.40
N LEU A 346 -5.72 1.06 -1.08
CA LEU A 346 -6.41 2.30 -0.74
C LEU A 346 -7.94 2.09 -0.72
N HIS A 347 -8.50 1.46 -1.76
CA HIS A 347 -9.93 1.19 -1.82
C HIS A 347 -10.36 0.22 -0.73
N THR A 348 -9.64 -0.88 -0.58
CA THR A 348 -9.92 -1.89 0.43
C THR A 348 -9.81 -1.37 1.86
N MET A 349 -8.83 -0.50 2.14
CA MET A 349 -8.55 -0.05 3.50
C MET A 349 -9.24 1.28 3.86
N ILE A 350 -9.67 2.07 2.87
CA ILE A 350 -10.14 3.44 3.10
C ILE A 350 -11.54 3.72 2.53
N TYR A 351 -11.79 3.41 1.24
CA TYR A 351 -13.06 3.82 0.60
C TYR A 351 -14.20 2.82 0.79
N MET A 352 -13.93 1.53 0.62
CA MET A 352 -14.95 0.49 0.68
C MET A 352 -15.56 0.28 2.08
N PRO A 353 -14.80 0.37 3.19
CA PRO A 353 -15.32 -0.03 4.50
C PRO A 353 -16.61 0.69 4.91
N TYR A 354 -16.66 2.00 4.77
CA TYR A 354 -17.86 2.77 5.08
C TYR A 354 -19.02 2.41 4.15
N THR A 355 -18.73 2.35 2.85
CA THR A 355 -19.77 2.04 1.85
C THR A 355 -20.38 0.66 2.10
N ILE A 356 -19.59 -0.31 2.51
CA ILE A 356 -20.06 -1.65 2.83
C ILE A 356 -20.92 -1.65 4.09
N GLU A 357 -20.52 -0.97 5.16
CA GLU A 357 -21.35 -0.85 6.36
C GLU A 357 -22.68 -0.15 6.08
N GLU A 358 -22.67 0.90 5.26
CA GLU A 358 -23.90 1.58 4.86
C GLU A 358 -24.76 0.72 3.93
N SER A 359 -24.14 -0.01 3.01
CA SER A 359 -24.85 -0.86 2.04
C SER A 359 -25.46 -2.11 2.68
N ALA A 360 -25.01 -2.54 3.83
CA ALA A 360 -25.69 -3.59 4.61
C ALA A 360 -27.16 -3.23 4.90
N ALA A 361 -27.50 -1.94 4.86
CA ALA A 361 -28.87 -1.46 4.90
C ALA A 361 -29.65 -1.71 3.59
N TYR A 362 -28.98 -2.06 2.49
CA TYR A 362 -29.59 -2.29 1.17
C TYR A 362 -29.67 -3.78 0.81
N GLY A 363 -29.70 -4.66 1.79
CA GLY A 363 -29.54 -6.11 1.71
C GLY A 363 -30.42 -6.91 0.74
N ASP A 364 -31.29 -6.24 -0.02
CA ASP A 364 -32.17 -6.89 -1.01
C ASP A 364 -31.46 -7.20 -2.35
N VAL A 365 -30.27 -6.61 -2.61
CA VAL A 365 -29.51 -6.82 -3.83
C VAL A 365 -28.08 -7.25 -3.48
N PRO A 366 -27.73 -8.52 -3.75
CA PRO A 366 -26.36 -8.97 -3.57
C PRO A 366 -25.38 -8.20 -4.48
N VAL A 367 -24.28 -7.71 -3.90
CA VAL A 367 -23.18 -7.06 -4.61
C VAL A 367 -21.92 -7.84 -4.33
N THR A 368 -21.12 -8.09 -5.36
CA THR A 368 -19.78 -8.67 -5.22
C THR A 368 -18.77 -7.54 -5.11
N TRP A 369 -18.07 -7.48 -3.99
CA TRP A 369 -17.00 -6.52 -3.72
C TRP A 369 -15.68 -7.13 -4.07
N ILE A 370 -14.94 -6.49 -4.98
CA ILE A 370 -13.62 -6.95 -5.38
C ILE A 370 -12.62 -6.48 -4.35
N ILE A 371 -11.89 -7.41 -3.75
CA ILE A 371 -10.91 -7.17 -2.70
C ILE A 371 -9.61 -7.87 -3.08
N ASN A 372 -8.48 -7.25 -2.78
CA ASN A 372 -7.18 -7.89 -2.97
C ASN A 372 -7.08 -9.11 -2.03
N PRO A 373 -6.92 -10.33 -2.54
CA PRO A 373 -6.91 -11.52 -1.69
C PRO A 373 -5.69 -11.60 -0.77
N ALA A 374 -4.59 -10.89 -1.06
CA ALA A 374 -3.42 -10.82 -0.18
C ALA A 374 -3.68 -10.08 1.14
N ILE A 375 -4.84 -9.45 1.30
CA ILE A 375 -5.24 -8.84 2.58
C ILE A 375 -5.30 -9.86 3.73
N VAL A 376 -5.42 -11.15 3.44
CA VAL A 376 -5.32 -12.24 4.44
C VAL A 376 -3.96 -12.24 5.15
N ASP A 377 -2.94 -11.68 4.50
CA ASP A 377 -1.58 -11.49 5.02
C ASP A 377 -1.31 -10.05 5.41
N LEU A 378 -1.67 -9.11 4.55
CA LEU A 378 -1.35 -7.69 4.72
C LEU A 378 -2.19 -7.02 5.81
N ALA A 379 -3.44 -7.45 6.01
CA ALA A 379 -4.32 -6.94 7.05
C ALA A 379 -5.34 -8.01 7.50
N PRO A 380 -4.90 -9.09 8.18
CA PRO A 380 -5.74 -10.26 8.48
C PRO A 380 -7.02 -9.94 9.24
N ARG A 381 -6.96 -9.01 10.19
CA ARG A 381 -8.16 -8.59 10.95
C ARG A 381 -9.15 -7.80 10.12
N VAL A 382 -8.66 -7.03 9.14
CA VAL A 382 -9.53 -6.33 8.18
C VAL A 382 -10.22 -7.34 7.29
N PHE A 383 -9.51 -8.36 6.81
CA PHE A 383 -10.12 -9.45 6.06
C PHE A 383 -11.25 -10.14 6.85
N THR A 384 -10.99 -10.50 8.09
CA THR A 384 -12.01 -11.13 8.97
C THR A 384 -13.22 -10.21 9.18
N TRP A 385 -13.00 -8.90 9.31
CA TRP A 385 -14.08 -7.93 9.40
C TRP A 385 -14.91 -7.90 8.11
N TYR A 386 -14.28 -7.93 6.94
CA TYR A 386 -14.98 -8.01 5.66
C TYR A 386 -15.84 -9.26 5.55
N GLU A 387 -15.29 -10.44 5.90
CA GLU A 387 -16.07 -11.68 5.91
C GLU A 387 -17.33 -11.56 6.78
N GLN A 388 -17.17 -11.01 7.99
CA GLN A 388 -18.27 -10.86 8.91
C GLN A 388 -19.36 -9.91 8.34
N VAL A 389 -18.97 -8.69 7.96
CA VAL A 389 -19.92 -7.67 7.51
C VAL A 389 -20.62 -8.09 6.23
N MET A 390 -19.92 -8.70 5.28
CA MET A 390 -20.51 -9.15 4.03
C MET A 390 -21.47 -10.33 4.24
N ASN A 391 -21.11 -11.30 5.08
CA ASN A 391 -22.00 -12.40 5.41
C ASN A 391 -23.29 -11.92 6.11
N GLU A 392 -23.17 -10.98 7.06
CA GLU A 392 -24.31 -10.39 7.75
C GLU A 392 -25.22 -9.57 6.81
N GLY A 393 -24.61 -8.88 5.84
CA GLY A 393 -25.28 -8.02 4.85
C GLY A 393 -25.75 -8.75 3.58
N GLY A 394 -25.49 -10.06 3.44
CA GLY A 394 -25.85 -10.79 2.21
C GLY A 394 -25.06 -10.35 0.98
N GLN A 395 -23.85 -9.82 1.20
CA GLN A 395 -22.91 -9.38 0.16
C GLN A 395 -21.87 -10.48 -0.09
N GLU A 396 -21.12 -10.35 -1.18
CA GLU A 396 -20.11 -11.33 -1.57
C GLU A 396 -18.74 -10.67 -1.75
N MET A 397 -17.67 -11.41 -1.44
CA MET A 397 -16.30 -11.04 -1.78
C MET A 397 -15.85 -11.74 -3.06
N GLY A 398 -15.10 -11.03 -3.89
CA GLY A 398 -14.46 -11.57 -5.07
C GLY A 398 -13.06 -10.97 -5.28
N ALA A 399 -12.27 -11.58 -6.15
CA ALA A 399 -10.94 -11.10 -6.53
C ALA A 399 -10.80 -11.14 -8.05
N MET A 400 -11.23 -10.08 -8.72
CA MET A 400 -11.25 -10.04 -10.18
C MET A 400 -9.86 -9.91 -10.79
N MET A 401 -8.97 -9.13 -10.14
CA MET A 401 -7.62 -8.84 -10.60
C MET A 401 -6.54 -9.72 -9.92
N GLY A 402 -6.94 -10.66 -9.08
CA GLY A 402 -5.98 -11.46 -8.32
C GLY A 402 -5.19 -10.63 -7.32
N ASP A 403 -3.88 -10.87 -7.26
CA ASP A 403 -2.95 -10.19 -6.32
C ASP A 403 -2.31 -8.94 -6.93
N GLY A 404 -3.02 -8.18 -7.72
CA GLY A 404 -2.53 -6.95 -8.33
C GLY A 404 -2.92 -6.82 -9.80
N SER A 405 -2.38 -5.81 -10.46
CA SER A 405 -2.74 -5.43 -11.84
C SER A 405 -1.63 -5.84 -12.83
N PRO A 406 -1.76 -6.98 -13.52
CA PRO A 406 -0.87 -7.33 -14.61
C PRO A 406 -1.44 -6.90 -15.95
N THR A 407 -0.61 -6.38 -16.85
CA THR A 407 -0.95 -6.27 -18.27
C THR A 407 -0.78 -7.64 -18.94
N THR A 408 -1.89 -8.30 -19.27
CA THR A 408 -1.90 -9.73 -19.60
C THR A 408 -1.46 -10.10 -21.00
N ASP A 409 -1.48 -9.18 -21.96
CA ASP A 409 -1.21 -9.45 -23.38
C ASP A 409 0.26 -9.72 -23.72
N ARG A 410 1.20 -9.32 -22.82
CA ARG A 410 2.64 -9.49 -23.02
C ARG A 410 3.39 -9.96 -21.78
N TYR A 411 2.69 -10.55 -20.81
CA TYR A 411 3.24 -10.81 -19.50
C TYR A 411 4.10 -12.08 -19.48
N SER A 412 5.42 -11.93 -19.38
CA SER A 412 6.37 -13.06 -19.34
C SER A 412 6.34 -13.84 -18.01
N GLY A 413 5.90 -13.22 -16.90
CA GLY A 413 5.78 -13.81 -15.57
C GLY A 413 4.41 -14.42 -15.23
N PHE A 414 3.52 -14.59 -16.22
CA PHE A 414 2.12 -14.94 -15.98
C PHE A 414 1.91 -16.21 -15.16
N SER A 415 2.72 -17.24 -15.34
CA SER A 415 2.62 -18.47 -14.54
C SER A 415 2.92 -18.26 -13.06
N PHE A 416 3.88 -17.40 -12.73
CA PHE A 416 4.18 -17.03 -11.36
C PHE A 416 3.03 -16.21 -10.75
N TYR A 417 2.56 -15.20 -11.46
CA TYR A 417 1.39 -14.40 -11.05
C TYR A 417 0.16 -15.28 -10.77
N CYS A 418 -0.15 -16.22 -11.68
CA CYS A 418 -1.25 -17.17 -11.46
C CYS A 418 -1.04 -18.06 -10.24
N SER A 419 0.20 -18.45 -9.94
CA SER A 419 0.51 -19.29 -8.77
C SER A 419 0.35 -18.48 -7.48
N LEU A 420 0.82 -17.26 -7.45
CA LEU A 420 0.67 -16.35 -6.32
C LEU A 420 -0.80 -15.99 -6.09
N THR A 421 -1.51 -15.61 -7.14
CA THR A 421 -2.95 -15.35 -7.08
C THR A 421 -3.73 -16.55 -6.56
N ARG A 422 -3.42 -17.76 -7.07
CA ARG A 422 -4.05 -19.00 -6.58
C ARG A 422 -3.74 -19.27 -5.11
N HIS A 423 -2.54 -18.97 -4.65
CA HIS A 423 -2.17 -19.08 -3.24
C HIS A 423 -3.09 -18.21 -2.38
N TYR A 424 -3.19 -16.93 -2.70
CA TYR A 424 -4.00 -16.00 -1.93
C TYR A 424 -5.51 -16.25 -2.07
N LEU A 425 -6.01 -16.62 -3.26
CA LEU A 425 -7.42 -16.98 -3.44
C LEU A 425 -7.81 -18.17 -2.56
N ARG A 426 -6.97 -19.23 -2.56
CA ARG A 426 -7.21 -20.41 -1.69
C ARG A 426 -7.17 -20.05 -0.22
N GLN A 427 -6.24 -19.19 0.17
CA GLN A 427 -6.13 -18.74 1.55
C GLN A 427 -7.32 -17.85 1.93
N ALA A 428 -7.79 -17.00 1.04
CA ALA A 428 -8.97 -16.15 1.25
C ALA A 428 -10.31 -16.91 1.10
N GLY A 429 -10.29 -18.19 0.72
CA GLY A 429 -11.51 -18.96 0.46
C GLY A 429 -12.28 -18.48 -0.79
N MET A 430 -11.63 -17.75 -1.69
CA MET A 430 -12.19 -17.23 -2.94
C MET A 430 -11.91 -18.15 -4.11
N HIS A 431 -12.67 -17.99 -5.22
CA HIS A 431 -12.53 -18.78 -6.46
C HIS A 431 -12.23 -17.90 -7.66
#